data_a17f60915ea0263c910f967919ae3a94
#
_entry.id   a17f60915ea0263c910f967919ae3a94
#
_cell.length_a   1.000
_cell.length_b   1.000
_cell.length_c   1.000
_cell.angle_alpha   90.00
_cell.angle_beta   90.00
_cell.angle_gamma   90.00
#
_symmetry.space_group_name_H-M   'P 1'
#
loop_
_entity.id
_entity.type
_entity.pdbx_description
1 polymer ?
#
loop_
_entity_poly.entity_id
_entity_poly.type
_entity_poly.pdbx_seq_one_letter_code
_entity_poly.pdbx_strand_id
1 'polypeptide(L)'
;EELGMTNCPFQSLDEFRDIDSLNGYRRWVTDGPLTHDEFFPYLLFKSRDNARTPMQWNDSTNAGFTCGTPWIRVNPNYTEVNAAAAMADPDSTFYYFQKLIRLRKAHPVIVHGRYELLEKDDPALFIYTRTLDDAQLLVMCNFKEQTREWAMPAGFAGAQVLISNTGRTQQAEQTITLQPYEALVLLK
;
A
#
# COMPACT_ATOMS: atom_id res chain seq x y z
N GLU A 1 -4.13 4.33 -4.20
CA GLU A 1 -3.85 3.77 -2.87
C GLU A 1 -5.11 3.69 -2.02
N GLU A 2 -5.88 4.77 -1.93
CA GLU A 2 -7.00 4.93 -1.00
C GLU A 2 -8.16 3.96 -1.23
N LEU A 3 -8.32 3.47 -2.45
CA LEU A 3 -9.38 2.51 -2.83
C LEU A 3 -8.86 1.08 -2.97
N GLY A 4 -7.56 0.84 -2.86
CA GLY A 4 -6.98 -0.46 -3.16
C GLY A 4 -6.96 -0.80 -4.65
N MET A 5 -6.96 0.20 -5.56
CA MET A 5 -6.82 -0.01 -6.99
C MET A 5 -5.52 -0.74 -7.30
N THR A 6 -5.59 -1.75 -8.15
CA THR A 6 -4.46 -2.57 -8.57
C THR A 6 -3.89 -2.10 -9.91
N ASN A 7 -2.75 -2.67 -10.31
CA ASN A 7 -2.21 -2.46 -11.64
C ASN A 7 -3.20 -2.91 -12.73
N CYS A 8 -3.29 -2.16 -13.81
CA CYS A 8 -4.15 -2.48 -14.94
C CYS A 8 -3.52 -3.61 -15.77
N PRO A 9 -4.29 -4.65 -16.15
CA PRO A 9 -3.81 -5.73 -17.00
C PRO A 9 -3.78 -5.31 -18.49
N PHE A 10 -2.86 -4.40 -18.84
CA PHE A 10 -2.60 -4.04 -20.22
C PHE A 10 -2.21 -5.27 -21.04
N GLN A 11 -2.68 -5.37 -22.29
CA GLN A 11 -2.51 -6.55 -23.12
C GLN A 11 -1.49 -6.35 -24.25
N SER A 12 -1.22 -5.11 -24.61
CA SER A 12 -0.27 -4.78 -25.67
C SER A 12 0.47 -3.48 -25.38
N LEU A 13 1.59 -3.27 -26.10
CA LEU A 13 2.37 -2.03 -26.00
C LEU A 13 1.56 -0.78 -26.38
N ASP A 14 0.61 -0.92 -27.29
CA ASP A 14 -0.23 0.18 -27.80
C ASP A 14 -1.18 0.76 -26.76
N GLU A 15 -1.42 0.04 -25.66
CA GLU A 15 -2.24 0.52 -24.55
C GLU A 15 -1.49 1.46 -23.62
N PHE A 16 -0.14 1.44 -23.65
CA PHE A 16 0.68 2.33 -22.82
C PHE A 16 0.75 3.74 -23.41
N ARG A 17 0.81 4.74 -22.52
CA ARG A 17 0.95 6.17 -22.83
C ARG A 17 2.19 6.79 -22.21
N ASP A 18 2.78 6.13 -21.21
CA ASP A 18 3.98 6.60 -20.55
C ASP A 18 5.19 6.53 -21.47
N ILE A 19 5.74 7.71 -21.77
CA ILE A 19 6.88 7.82 -22.70
C ILE A 19 8.12 7.07 -22.21
N ASP A 20 8.32 6.95 -20.92
CA ASP A 20 9.44 6.21 -20.35
C ASP A 20 9.28 4.70 -20.57
N SER A 21 8.06 4.20 -20.43
CA SER A 21 7.70 2.82 -20.75
C SER A 21 7.94 2.50 -22.24
N LEU A 22 7.49 3.37 -23.13
CA LEU A 22 7.65 3.20 -24.58
C LEU A 22 9.12 3.28 -25.02
N ASN A 23 9.88 4.25 -24.47
CA ASN A 23 11.32 4.36 -24.72
C ASN A 23 12.11 3.20 -24.11
N GLY A 24 11.69 2.72 -22.95
CA GLY A 24 12.26 1.53 -22.32
C GLY A 24 12.07 0.29 -23.19
N TYR A 25 10.86 0.07 -23.69
CA TYR A 25 10.59 -1.03 -24.62
C TYR A 25 11.44 -0.94 -25.89
N ARG A 26 11.51 0.25 -26.51
CA ARG A 26 12.37 0.45 -27.67
C ARG A 26 13.83 0.10 -27.38
N ARG A 27 14.37 0.63 -26.28
CA ARG A 27 15.79 0.43 -25.87
C ARG A 27 16.11 -1.04 -25.62
N TRP A 28 15.25 -1.74 -24.91
CA TRP A 28 15.57 -3.08 -24.41
C TRP A 28 15.07 -4.21 -25.29
N VAL A 29 13.99 -4.01 -26.09
CA VAL A 29 13.39 -5.01 -26.95
C VAL A 29 13.68 -4.71 -28.42
N THR A 30 13.34 -3.52 -28.93
CA THR A 30 13.48 -3.21 -30.38
C THR A 30 14.95 -3.10 -30.78
N ASP A 31 15.73 -2.35 -30.00
CA ASP A 31 17.15 -2.04 -30.26
C ASP A 31 18.08 -2.83 -29.31
N GLY A 32 17.57 -3.63 -28.41
CA GLY A 32 18.29 -4.29 -27.33
C GLY A 32 18.22 -5.81 -27.34
N PRO A 33 18.75 -6.45 -26.27
CA PRO A 33 18.91 -7.89 -26.22
C PRO A 33 17.69 -8.67 -25.71
N LEU A 34 16.65 -7.99 -25.17
CA LEU A 34 15.52 -8.66 -24.56
C LEU A 34 14.42 -8.95 -25.56
N THR A 35 13.66 -10.00 -25.29
CA THR A 35 12.44 -10.32 -26.02
C THR A 35 11.24 -9.58 -25.43
N HIS A 36 10.12 -9.55 -26.19
CA HIS A 36 8.84 -9.02 -25.69
C HIS A 36 8.44 -9.72 -24.37
N ASP A 37 8.50 -11.06 -24.35
CA ASP A 37 8.04 -11.87 -23.21
C ASP A 37 8.88 -11.65 -21.94
N GLU A 38 10.14 -11.25 -22.08
CA GLU A 38 11.01 -10.92 -20.95
C GLU A 38 10.74 -9.52 -20.41
N PHE A 39 10.45 -8.54 -21.27
CA PHE A 39 10.32 -7.13 -20.85
C PHE A 39 8.87 -6.69 -20.57
N PHE A 40 7.87 -7.25 -21.27
CA PHE A 40 6.48 -6.83 -21.12
C PHE A 40 5.94 -7.03 -19.68
N PRO A 41 6.23 -8.13 -18.95
CA PRO A 41 5.88 -8.27 -17.55
C PRO A 41 6.44 -7.16 -16.67
N TYR A 42 7.64 -6.66 -16.97
CA TYR A 42 8.21 -5.52 -16.27
C TYR A 42 7.39 -4.24 -16.49
N LEU A 43 6.91 -3.98 -17.72
CA LEU A 43 6.03 -2.85 -18.00
C LEU A 43 4.72 -2.96 -17.22
N LEU A 44 4.08 -4.13 -17.22
CA LEU A 44 2.85 -4.38 -16.46
C LEU A 44 3.01 -4.06 -14.98
N PHE A 45 4.19 -4.34 -14.42
CA PHE A 45 4.47 -4.13 -13.02
C PHE A 45 4.93 -2.71 -12.68
N LYS A 46 5.76 -2.08 -13.53
CA LYS A 46 6.50 -0.85 -13.20
C LYS A 46 6.04 0.40 -13.92
N SER A 47 5.23 0.28 -14.99
CA SER A 47 4.81 1.46 -15.73
C SER A 47 4.04 2.46 -14.85
N ARG A 48 4.36 3.74 -15.02
CA ARG A 48 3.64 4.84 -14.39
C ARG A 48 2.18 4.95 -14.84
N ASP A 49 1.83 4.33 -15.96
CA ASP A 49 0.44 4.27 -16.45
C ASP A 49 -0.51 3.56 -15.47
N ASN A 50 0.01 2.65 -14.64
CA ASN A 50 -0.76 2.03 -13.57
C ASN A 50 -1.34 3.06 -12.56
N ALA A 51 -0.62 4.17 -12.34
CA ALA A 51 -1.09 5.26 -11.47
C ALA A 51 -1.90 6.34 -12.24
N ARG A 52 -2.13 6.15 -13.54
CA ARG A 52 -2.81 7.12 -14.41
C ARG A 52 -4.10 6.59 -15.03
N THR A 53 -4.46 5.34 -14.73
CA THR A 53 -5.73 4.77 -15.16
C THR A 53 -6.90 5.61 -14.64
N PRO A 54 -8.04 5.64 -15.37
CA PRO A 54 -9.22 6.36 -14.92
C PRO A 54 -9.63 5.99 -13.49
N MET A 55 -9.99 7.01 -12.70
CA MET A 55 -10.51 6.82 -11.36
C MET A 55 -11.76 5.95 -11.40
N GLN A 56 -11.80 4.93 -10.55
CA GLN A 56 -12.91 4.00 -10.44
C GLN A 56 -13.95 4.55 -9.43
N TRP A 57 -14.93 5.31 -9.93
CA TRP A 57 -15.94 5.94 -9.08
C TRP A 57 -17.03 4.97 -8.64
N ASN A 58 -17.48 4.10 -9.57
CA ASN A 58 -18.52 3.10 -9.32
C ASN A 58 -18.45 1.97 -10.36
N ASP A 59 -19.40 1.05 -10.33
CA ASP A 59 -19.51 -0.12 -11.21
C ASP A 59 -20.19 0.15 -12.56
N SER A 60 -20.52 1.41 -12.88
CA SER A 60 -21.11 1.77 -14.17
C SER A 60 -20.08 1.83 -15.30
N THR A 61 -20.55 1.91 -16.54
CA THR A 61 -19.70 1.98 -17.74
C THR A 61 -18.53 2.95 -17.57
N ASN A 62 -17.33 2.51 -17.95
CA ASN A 62 -16.08 3.24 -17.76
C ASN A 62 -15.79 3.63 -16.31
N ALA A 63 -16.23 2.81 -15.37
CA ALA A 63 -16.07 3.06 -13.92
C ALA A 63 -16.73 4.38 -13.45
N GLY A 64 -17.75 4.88 -14.15
CA GLY A 64 -18.33 6.20 -13.88
C GLY A 64 -17.42 7.38 -14.19
N PHE A 65 -16.26 7.15 -14.82
CA PHE A 65 -15.27 8.19 -15.09
C PHE A 65 -15.64 9.09 -16.27
N THR A 66 -16.17 8.53 -17.35
CA THR A 66 -16.54 9.27 -18.57
C THR A 66 -17.66 8.58 -19.33
N CYS A 67 -18.47 9.39 -20.06
CA CYS A 67 -19.44 8.89 -21.04
C CYS A 67 -18.81 8.64 -22.43
N GLY A 68 -17.58 9.13 -22.67
CA GLY A 68 -16.84 8.95 -23.92
C GLY A 68 -15.82 7.81 -23.85
N THR A 69 -14.90 7.77 -24.79
CA THR A 69 -13.77 6.83 -24.78
C THR A 69 -12.71 7.30 -23.78
N PRO A 70 -12.31 6.48 -22.79
CA PRO A 70 -11.22 6.82 -21.89
C PRO A 70 -9.91 6.99 -22.66
N TRP A 71 -9.07 7.94 -22.22
CA TRP A 71 -7.76 8.21 -22.85
C TRP A 71 -6.74 7.07 -22.69
N ILE A 72 -6.92 6.23 -21.65
CA ILE A 72 -6.17 5.02 -21.35
C ILE A 72 -7.16 3.97 -20.83
N ARG A 73 -6.78 2.70 -20.88
CA ARG A 73 -7.63 1.59 -20.46
C ARG A 73 -8.12 1.75 -19.02
N VAL A 74 -9.41 1.57 -18.79
CA VAL A 74 -10.01 1.39 -17.46
C VAL A 74 -9.62 0.01 -16.95
N ASN A 75 -9.17 -0.07 -15.70
CA ASN A 75 -8.91 -1.36 -15.08
C ASN A 75 -10.22 -2.15 -14.94
N PRO A 76 -10.33 -3.37 -15.50
CA PRO A 76 -11.59 -4.11 -15.54
C PRO A 76 -12.15 -4.50 -14.16
N ASN A 77 -11.34 -4.43 -13.12
CA ASN A 77 -11.79 -4.71 -11.75
C ASN A 77 -12.65 -3.59 -11.13
N TYR A 78 -12.98 -2.54 -11.88
CA TYR A 78 -13.80 -1.42 -11.39
C TYR A 78 -15.19 -1.85 -10.91
N THR A 79 -15.69 -3.00 -11.36
CA THR A 79 -16.96 -3.56 -10.89
C THR A 79 -16.93 -3.95 -9.41
N GLU A 80 -15.76 -4.23 -8.86
CA GLU A 80 -15.53 -4.64 -7.48
C GLU A 80 -14.74 -3.59 -6.68
N VAL A 81 -13.69 -3.05 -7.29
CA VAL A 81 -12.81 -2.05 -6.66
C VAL A 81 -13.18 -0.66 -7.15
N ASN A 82 -13.97 0.06 -6.39
CA ASN A 82 -14.39 1.42 -6.74
C ASN A 82 -14.73 2.26 -5.49
N ALA A 83 -14.85 3.57 -5.68
CA ALA A 83 -15.12 4.50 -4.59
C ALA A 83 -16.47 4.24 -3.91
N ALA A 84 -17.52 3.97 -4.68
CA ALA A 84 -18.84 3.71 -4.12
C ALA A 84 -18.86 2.44 -3.23
N ALA A 85 -18.25 1.35 -3.69
CA ALA A 85 -18.10 0.13 -2.92
C ALA A 85 -17.24 0.36 -1.65
N ALA A 86 -16.10 1.04 -1.79
CA ALA A 86 -15.22 1.33 -0.66
C ALA A 86 -15.89 2.22 0.40
N MET A 87 -16.74 3.16 0.01
CA MET A 87 -17.49 4.00 0.94
C MET A 87 -18.67 3.28 1.61
N ALA A 88 -19.18 2.21 1.01
CA ALA A 88 -20.22 1.38 1.57
C ALA A 88 -19.69 0.37 2.60
N ASP A 89 -18.39 0.04 2.56
CA ASP A 89 -17.75 -0.93 3.46
C ASP A 89 -16.90 -0.20 4.53
N PRO A 90 -17.33 -0.23 5.82
CA PRO A 90 -16.59 0.42 6.90
C PRO A 90 -15.19 -0.18 7.16
N ASP A 91 -14.92 -1.41 6.71
CA ASP A 91 -13.63 -2.09 6.85
C ASP A 91 -12.73 -1.94 5.62
N SER A 92 -13.16 -1.14 4.63
CA SER A 92 -12.42 -0.89 3.40
C SER A 92 -11.09 -0.16 3.61
N THR A 93 -10.21 -0.27 2.63
CA THR A 93 -8.96 0.49 2.53
C THR A 93 -9.20 2.00 2.63
N PHE A 94 -10.33 2.50 2.10
CA PHE A 94 -10.71 3.92 2.19
C PHE A 94 -10.80 4.40 3.65
N TYR A 95 -11.54 3.70 4.50
CA TYR A 95 -11.69 4.09 5.90
C TYR A 95 -10.42 3.85 6.71
N TYR A 96 -9.65 2.81 6.38
CA TYR A 96 -8.34 2.59 7.00
C TYR A 96 -7.40 3.75 6.68
N PHE A 97 -7.31 4.18 5.43
CA PHE A 97 -6.51 5.32 5.00
C PHE A 97 -6.98 6.64 5.63
N GLN A 98 -8.31 6.86 5.67
CA GLN A 98 -8.88 8.02 6.36
C GLN A 98 -8.48 8.05 7.85
N LYS A 99 -8.50 6.89 8.53
CA LYS A 99 -8.05 6.76 9.92
C LYS A 99 -6.57 7.11 10.08
N LEU A 100 -5.71 6.62 9.18
CA LEU A 100 -4.28 6.98 9.17
C LEU A 100 -4.06 8.49 9.06
N ILE A 101 -4.79 9.18 8.18
CA ILE A 101 -4.71 10.63 8.03
C ILE A 101 -5.14 11.35 9.32
N ARG A 102 -6.23 10.90 9.94
CA ARG A 102 -6.69 11.46 11.23
C ARG A 102 -5.66 11.27 12.34
N LEU A 103 -5.07 10.07 12.45
CA LEU A 103 -4.03 9.77 13.41
C LEU A 103 -2.78 10.63 13.19
N ARG A 104 -2.36 10.81 11.93
CA ARG A 104 -1.25 11.69 11.56
C ARG A 104 -1.45 13.13 12.02
N LYS A 105 -2.70 13.64 11.97
CA LYS A 105 -3.05 14.99 12.43
C LYS A 105 -3.14 15.08 13.95
N ALA A 106 -3.59 14.02 14.61
CA ALA A 106 -3.81 14.00 16.05
C ALA A 106 -2.52 13.76 16.87
N HIS A 107 -1.53 13.07 16.28
CA HIS A 107 -0.32 12.66 16.98
C HIS A 107 0.95 13.26 16.34
N PRO A 108 1.48 14.38 16.86
CA PRO A 108 2.69 15.04 16.33
C PRO A 108 3.90 14.09 16.22
N VAL A 109 4.01 13.06 17.07
CA VAL A 109 5.09 12.07 17.04
C VAL A 109 5.15 11.32 15.69
N ILE A 110 4.01 11.15 14.99
CA ILE A 110 3.98 10.53 13.66
C ILE A 110 4.72 11.39 12.62
N VAL A 111 4.69 12.71 12.76
CA VAL A 111 5.26 13.66 11.79
C VAL A 111 6.66 14.09 12.20
N HIS A 112 6.83 14.49 13.45
CA HIS A 112 8.02 15.17 13.95
C HIS A 112 8.94 14.27 14.80
N GLY A 113 8.47 13.06 15.20
CA GLY A 113 9.26 12.14 15.99
C GLY A 113 10.54 11.70 15.30
N ARG A 114 11.63 11.56 16.10
CA ARG A 114 12.90 10.98 15.63
C ARG A 114 12.67 9.52 15.24
N TYR A 115 13.01 9.19 14.01
CA TYR A 115 12.89 7.84 13.45
C TYR A 115 14.08 6.97 13.84
N GLU A 116 13.82 5.71 14.18
CA GLU A 116 14.86 4.69 14.43
C GLU A 116 14.38 3.32 13.92
N LEU A 117 15.09 2.78 12.91
CA LEU A 117 14.82 1.44 12.36
C LEU A 117 15.39 0.38 13.27
N LEU A 118 14.59 -0.60 13.69
CA LEU A 118 15.01 -1.65 14.64
C LEU A 118 15.49 -2.91 13.91
N GLU A 119 14.70 -3.43 12.95
CA GLU A 119 15.02 -4.68 12.23
C GLU A 119 15.57 -4.36 10.83
N LYS A 120 16.87 -4.02 10.78
CA LYS A 120 17.52 -3.56 9.53
C LYS A 120 17.70 -4.66 8.49
N ASP A 121 17.97 -5.87 8.96
CA ASP A 121 18.39 -6.99 8.11
C ASP A 121 17.30 -8.07 7.98
N ASP A 122 16.12 -7.89 8.59
CA ASP A 122 15.03 -8.85 8.45
C ASP A 122 14.26 -8.60 7.14
N PRO A 123 14.23 -9.57 6.20
CA PRO A 123 13.57 -9.40 4.92
C PRO A 123 12.03 -9.49 4.98
N ALA A 124 11.49 -9.80 6.15
CA ALA A 124 10.06 -10.00 6.38
C ALA A 124 9.45 -8.89 7.23
N LEU A 125 10.22 -8.36 8.19
CA LEU A 125 9.74 -7.39 9.16
C LEU A 125 10.24 -5.99 8.83
N PHE A 126 9.34 -5.01 8.90
CA PHE A 126 9.69 -3.60 8.87
C PHE A 126 9.22 -2.99 10.19
N ILE A 127 10.19 -2.79 11.11
CA ILE A 127 9.91 -2.35 12.47
C ILE A 127 10.72 -1.11 12.80
N TYR A 128 10.05 -0.07 13.27
CA TYR A 128 10.70 1.17 13.66
C TYR A 128 9.99 1.87 14.80
N THR A 129 10.71 2.73 15.48
CA THR A 129 10.15 3.66 16.46
C THR A 129 10.16 5.09 15.95
N ARG A 130 9.28 5.90 16.52
CA ARG A 130 9.36 7.36 16.47
C ARG A 130 9.22 7.92 17.88
N THR A 131 10.06 8.88 18.23
CA THR A 131 10.07 9.48 19.57
C THR A 131 10.00 11.00 19.45
N LEU A 132 9.06 11.59 20.15
CA LEU A 132 8.91 13.04 20.30
C LEU A 132 8.54 13.34 21.75
N ASP A 133 9.43 14.03 22.46
CA ASP A 133 9.28 14.30 23.88
C ASP A 133 9.00 12.99 24.66
N ASP A 134 7.89 12.93 25.39
CA ASP A 134 7.48 11.76 26.14
C ASP A 134 6.69 10.73 25.32
N ALA A 135 6.27 11.08 24.09
CA ALA A 135 5.50 10.19 23.24
C ALA A 135 6.42 9.27 22.42
N GLN A 136 6.12 7.97 22.46
CA GLN A 136 6.83 6.97 21.67
C GLN A 136 5.85 6.15 20.85
N LEU A 137 6.14 6.05 19.55
CA LEU A 137 5.41 5.23 18.60
C LEU A 137 6.26 4.04 18.20
N LEU A 138 5.67 2.84 18.20
CA LEU A 138 6.27 1.62 17.65
C LEU A 138 5.40 1.15 16.49
N VAL A 139 6.00 1.05 15.30
CA VAL A 139 5.35 0.52 14.10
C VAL A 139 5.96 -0.82 13.76
N MET A 140 5.12 -1.80 13.52
CA MET A 140 5.51 -3.17 13.19
C MET A 140 4.70 -3.65 12.00
N CYS A 141 5.40 -4.06 10.94
CA CYS A 141 4.78 -4.61 9.74
C CYS A 141 5.43 -5.94 9.38
N ASN A 142 4.61 -6.96 9.15
CA ASN A 142 5.01 -8.23 8.59
C ASN A 142 4.62 -8.27 7.10
N PHE A 143 5.60 -8.36 6.19
CA PHE A 143 5.38 -8.39 4.74
C PHE A 143 5.34 -9.80 4.14
N LYS A 144 5.18 -10.84 4.97
CA LYS A 144 5.17 -12.24 4.54
C LYS A 144 3.90 -12.96 4.95
N GLU A 145 3.67 -14.10 4.27
CA GLU A 145 2.55 -15.02 4.53
C GLU A 145 2.72 -15.82 5.82
N GLN A 146 3.90 -15.86 6.40
CA GLN A 146 4.19 -16.57 7.63
C GLN A 146 3.99 -15.66 8.83
N THR A 147 3.39 -16.19 9.88
CA THR A 147 3.35 -15.57 11.19
C THR A 147 4.77 -15.36 11.73
N ARG A 148 5.02 -14.23 12.39
CA ARG A 148 6.32 -13.87 12.95
C ARG A 148 6.18 -13.47 14.40
N GLU A 149 7.02 -14.04 15.25
CA GLU A 149 7.16 -13.61 16.65
C GLU A 149 8.30 -12.60 16.74
N TRP A 150 8.07 -11.57 17.51
CA TRP A 150 9.06 -10.54 17.76
C TRP A 150 9.01 -10.06 19.22
N ALA A 151 10.20 -9.98 19.87
CA ALA A 151 10.34 -9.46 21.21
C ALA A 151 10.42 -7.93 21.19
N MET A 152 9.43 -7.28 21.80
CA MET A 152 9.38 -5.82 21.82
C MET A 152 10.44 -5.21 22.76
N PRO A 153 10.90 -3.98 22.48
CA PRO A 153 11.73 -3.23 23.41
C PRO A 153 11.02 -3.05 24.76
N ALA A 154 11.80 -3.09 25.83
CA ALA A 154 11.27 -2.84 27.18
C ALA A 154 10.54 -1.47 27.19
N GLY A 155 9.34 -1.46 27.77
CA GLY A 155 8.54 -0.25 27.91
C GLY A 155 7.40 -0.10 26.89
N PHE A 156 7.27 -0.99 25.89
CA PHE A 156 6.08 -1.06 25.06
C PHE A 156 5.05 -2.11 25.53
N ALA A 157 5.38 -2.93 26.52
CA ALA A 157 4.40 -3.78 27.17
C ALA A 157 3.30 -2.92 27.79
N GLY A 158 2.03 -3.22 27.48
CA GLY A 158 0.88 -2.44 27.91
C GLY A 158 0.62 -1.15 27.10
N ALA A 159 1.43 -0.85 26.07
CA ALA A 159 1.18 0.29 25.19
C ALA A 159 -0.16 0.15 24.44
N GLN A 160 -0.81 1.30 24.17
CA GLN A 160 -2.08 1.34 23.50
C GLN A 160 -1.93 0.98 22.02
N VAL A 161 -2.81 0.09 21.52
CA VAL A 161 -2.95 -0.10 20.05
C VAL A 161 -3.59 1.13 19.45
N LEU A 162 -2.85 1.82 18.58
CA LEU A 162 -3.33 3.00 17.87
C LEU A 162 -4.10 2.61 16.60
N ILE A 163 -3.55 1.67 15.83
CA ILE A 163 -4.19 1.12 14.63
C ILE A 163 -3.62 -0.27 14.32
N SER A 164 -4.47 -1.14 13.79
CA SER A 164 -4.13 -2.45 13.22
C SER A 164 -4.99 -2.69 11.98
N ASN A 165 -4.45 -3.34 10.95
CA ASN A 165 -5.21 -3.78 9.78
C ASN A 165 -5.90 -5.14 10.00
N THR A 166 -5.59 -5.85 11.10
CA THR A 166 -6.21 -7.12 11.48
C THR A 166 -7.28 -6.98 12.57
N GLY A 167 -7.63 -5.75 12.95
CA GLY A 167 -8.62 -5.49 14.00
C GLY A 167 -8.11 -5.75 15.43
N ARG A 168 -6.81 -5.90 15.64
CA ARG A 168 -6.23 -6.08 16.97
C ARG A 168 -6.49 -4.84 17.84
N THR A 169 -7.02 -5.08 19.05
CA THR A 169 -7.31 -4.04 20.05
C THR A 169 -6.66 -4.32 21.41
N GLN A 170 -6.19 -5.55 21.62
CA GLN A 170 -5.58 -5.95 22.88
C GLN A 170 -4.22 -5.27 23.08
N GLN A 171 -3.92 -4.91 24.33
CA GLN A 171 -2.62 -4.38 24.71
C GLN A 171 -1.50 -5.35 24.36
N ALA A 172 -0.37 -4.80 23.99
CA ALA A 172 0.79 -5.58 23.59
C ALA A 172 1.45 -6.26 24.80
N GLU A 173 1.78 -7.54 24.64
CA GLU A 173 2.63 -8.30 25.55
C GLU A 173 4.11 -8.06 25.22
N GLN A 174 5.02 -8.57 26.08
CA GLN A 174 6.48 -8.46 25.88
C GLN A 174 6.95 -9.08 24.54
N THR A 175 6.31 -10.16 24.13
CA THR A 175 6.50 -10.78 22.80
C THR A 175 5.20 -10.65 22.02
N ILE A 176 5.29 -10.21 20.77
CA ILE A 176 4.15 -10.06 19.88
C ILE A 176 4.24 -11.04 18.73
N THR A 177 3.11 -11.69 18.45
CA THR A 177 2.94 -12.53 17.26
C THR A 177 2.25 -11.70 16.19
N LEU A 178 2.97 -11.33 15.13
CA LEU A 178 2.44 -10.64 13.96
C LEU A 178 1.87 -11.66 12.98
N GLN A 179 0.60 -11.48 12.62
CA GLN A 179 -0.06 -12.31 11.61
C GLN A 179 0.50 -12.05 10.21
N PRO A 180 0.23 -12.91 9.22
CA PRO A 180 0.54 -12.63 7.82
C PRO A 180 0.04 -11.24 7.40
N TYR A 181 0.93 -10.43 6.82
CA TYR A 181 0.64 -9.08 6.33
C TYR A 181 0.04 -8.13 7.38
N GLU A 182 0.26 -8.40 8.66
CA GLU A 182 -0.19 -7.51 9.73
C GLU A 182 0.66 -6.25 9.81
N ALA A 183 -0.03 -5.10 9.88
CA ALA A 183 0.54 -3.81 10.24
C ALA A 183 -0.09 -3.34 11.55
N LEU A 184 0.74 -3.11 12.57
CA LEU A 184 0.34 -2.74 13.92
C LEU A 184 1.13 -1.52 14.40
N VAL A 185 0.42 -0.57 14.99
CA VAL A 185 1.03 0.62 15.58
C VAL A 185 0.63 0.74 17.04
N LEU A 186 1.63 0.86 17.89
CA LEU A 186 1.48 1.10 19.33
C LEU A 186 1.90 2.52 19.66
N LEU A 187 1.20 3.12 20.62
CA LEU A 187 1.53 4.43 21.19
C LEU A 187 1.68 4.30 22.71
N LYS A 188 2.74 4.93 23.22
CA LYS A 188 3.05 5.05 24.64
C LYS A 188 3.23 6.51 24.99
#